data_93a88427a5401291b3c1871da910f191
#
_entry.id   93a88427a5401291b3c1871da910f191
#
_cell.length_a   1.000
_cell.length_b   1.000
_cell.length_c   1.000
_cell.angle_alpha   90.00
_cell.angle_beta   90.00
_cell.angle_gamma   90.00
#
_symmetry.space_group_name_H-M   'P 1'
#
loop_
_entity.id
_entity.type
_entity.pdbx_description
1 polymer ?
#
loop_
_entity_poly.entity_id
_entity_poly.type
_entity_poly.pdbx_seq_one_letter_code
_entity_poly.pdbx_strand_id
1 'polypeptide(L)'
;MNQELFVPLFEWLIGGSRIGGSYNRYFGSQTEDPARAAWGQRVFNYAVYIERIDDAEYLGAAVWSGLRSFSSCPEEELTRETFNCEEESLPVVRAWLCARRDAFFAA
;
A
#
# COMPACT_ATOMS: atom_id res chain seq x y z
N MET A 1 16.53 5.50 -12.19
CA MET A 1 16.52 4.72 -10.93
C MET A 1 15.26 5.00 -10.14
N ASN A 2 14.57 3.96 -9.72
CA ASN A 2 13.32 4.14 -8.99
C ASN A 2 13.58 4.28 -7.50
N GLN A 3 12.88 5.23 -6.90
CA GLN A 3 12.97 5.41 -5.45
C GLN A 3 12.18 4.32 -4.73
N GLU A 4 12.61 3.99 -3.53
CA GLU A 4 11.83 3.09 -2.70
C GLU A 4 10.57 3.79 -2.22
N LEU A 5 9.46 3.07 -2.23
CA LEU A 5 8.20 3.61 -1.74
C LEU A 5 8.24 3.68 -0.21
N PHE A 6 7.61 4.71 0.33
CA PHE A 6 7.51 4.84 1.78
C PHE A 6 6.58 3.77 2.34
N VAL A 7 7.03 3.12 3.42
CA VAL A 7 6.22 2.18 4.20
C VAL A 7 6.35 2.63 5.65
N PRO A 8 5.23 2.79 6.37
CA PRO A 8 5.28 3.28 7.73
C PRO A 8 5.92 2.28 8.69
N LEU A 9 6.31 2.77 9.86
CA LEU A 9 6.83 1.92 10.93
C LEU A 9 5.72 0.99 11.45
N PHE A 10 6.12 -0.18 11.89
CA PHE A 10 5.18 -1.14 12.46
C PHE A 10 4.45 -0.54 13.67
N GLU A 11 5.16 0.20 14.51
CA GLU A 11 4.56 0.87 15.65
C GLU A 11 3.45 1.84 15.23
N TRP A 12 3.63 2.52 14.11
CA TRP A 12 2.60 3.43 13.61
C TRP A 12 1.35 2.65 13.18
N LEU A 13 1.54 1.52 12.51
CA LEU A 13 0.41 0.71 12.04
C LEU A 13 -0.43 0.20 13.20
N ILE A 14 0.19 -0.25 14.29
CA ILE A 14 -0.53 -0.76 15.44
C ILE A 14 -0.96 0.33 16.41
N GLY A 15 -0.45 1.56 16.23
CA GLY A 15 -0.68 2.65 17.18
C GLY A 15 -2.14 2.99 17.39
N GLY A 16 -2.95 2.90 16.35
CA GLY A 16 -4.38 3.20 16.44
C GLY A 16 -5.12 2.30 17.41
N SER A 17 -4.73 1.03 17.52
CA SER A 17 -5.41 0.08 18.41
C SER A 17 -5.14 0.38 19.88
N ARG A 18 -4.00 1.02 20.21
CA ARG A 18 -3.61 1.33 21.58
C ARG A 18 -4.45 2.43 22.21
N ILE A 19 -5.13 3.23 21.39
CA ILE A 19 -5.99 4.31 21.87
C ILE A 19 -7.47 3.99 21.66
N GLY A 20 -7.78 2.70 21.53
CA GLY A 20 -9.15 2.22 21.44
C GLY A 20 -9.76 2.23 20.05
N GLY A 21 -9.00 2.56 19.04
CA GLY A 21 -9.46 2.58 17.65
C GLY A 21 -9.02 1.36 16.87
N SER A 22 -9.27 1.41 15.56
CA SER A 22 -8.76 0.41 14.63
C SER A 22 -7.27 0.68 14.36
N TYR A 23 -6.61 -0.28 13.75
CA TYR A 23 -5.24 -0.08 13.27
C TYR A 23 -5.19 1.04 12.24
N ASN A 24 -4.06 1.73 12.19
CA ASN A 24 -3.85 2.77 11.18
C ASN A 24 -3.67 2.13 9.80
N ARG A 25 -4.07 2.87 8.77
CA ARG A 25 -3.85 2.48 7.38
C ARG A 25 -3.04 3.57 6.69
N TYR A 26 -2.08 3.18 5.89
CA TYR A 26 -1.28 4.12 5.13
C TYR A 26 -1.66 4.05 3.66
N PHE A 27 -1.80 5.20 3.03
CA PHE A 27 -2.10 5.29 1.60
C PHE A 27 -1.05 6.17 0.93
N GLY A 28 -0.55 5.72 -0.21
CA GLY A 28 0.41 6.49 -0.98
C GLY A 28 0.10 6.41 -2.47
N SER A 29 0.69 7.32 -3.23
CA SER A 29 0.54 7.29 -4.68
C SER A 29 1.78 7.87 -5.35
N GLN A 30 1.98 7.50 -6.61
CA GLN A 30 3.08 7.99 -7.42
C GLN A 30 2.62 8.11 -8.87
N THR A 31 3.02 9.20 -9.52
CA THR A 31 2.78 9.41 -10.96
C THR A 31 4.08 9.11 -11.72
N GLU A 32 3.97 8.97 -13.05
CA GLU A 32 5.15 8.79 -13.90
C GLU A 32 6.08 9.99 -13.83
N ASP A 33 5.49 11.19 -13.82
CA ASP A 33 6.24 12.43 -13.79
C ASP A 33 5.72 13.28 -12.63
N PRO A 34 6.42 13.30 -11.49
CA PRO A 34 5.94 14.05 -10.32
C PRO A 34 5.96 15.57 -10.52
N ALA A 35 6.64 16.07 -11.56
CA ALA A 35 6.67 17.50 -11.85
C ALA A 35 5.40 17.97 -12.58
N ARG A 36 4.53 17.05 -13.02
CA ARG A 36 3.31 17.37 -13.75
C ARG A 36 2.08 17.07 -12.90
N ALA A 37 0.94 17.65 -13.29
CA ALA A 37 -0.33 17.36 -12.63
C ALA A 37 -0.68 15.87 -12.75
N ALA A 38 -1.32 15.31 -11.73
CA ALA A 38 -1.63 13.87 -11.70
C ALA A 38 -2.63 13.46 -12.77
N TRP A 39 -3.62 14.32 -13.06
CA TRP A 39 -4.61 13.98 -14.09
C TRP A 39 -3.93 13.98 -15.47
N GLY A 40 -4.33 13.03 -16.30
CA GLY A 40 -3.71 12.87 -17.61
C GLY A 40 -2.45 11.99 -17.58
N GLN A 41 -2.08 11.47 -16.43
CA GLN A 41 -0.95 10.56 -16.29
C GLN A 41 -1.42 9.26 -15.68
N ARG A 42 -0.58 8.22 -15.81
CA ARG A 42 -0.81 6.98 -15.06
C ARG A 42 -0.47 7.24 -13.59
N VAL A 43 -1.34 6.82 -12.70
CA VAL A 43 -1.17 6.97 -11.26
C VAL A 43 -1.15 5.59 -10.62
N PHE A 44 -0.08 5.32 -9.87
CA PHE A 44 0.07 4.10 -9.10
C PHE A 44 -0.26 4.41 -7.64
N ASN A 45 -1.22 3.67 -7.08
CA ASN A 45 -1.63 3.85 -5.70
C ASN A 45 -1.34 2.60 -4.90
N TYR A 46 -1.05 2.77 -3.62
CA TYR A 46 -0.85 1.62 -2.75
C TYR A 46 -1.37 1.91 -1.35
N ALA A 47 -1.62 0.83 -0.62
CA ALA A 47 -2.04 0.89 0.78
C ALA A 47 -1.27 -0.17 1.57
N VAL A 48 -0.98 0.15 2.83
CA VAL A 48 -0.38 -0.78 3.79
C VAL A 48 -1.23 -0.72 5.06
N TYR A 49 -1.64 -1.88 5.56
CA TYR A 49 -2.57 -1.96 6.67
C TYR A 49 -2.41 -3.30 7.39
N ILE A 50 -3.10 -3.44 8.51
CA ILE A 50 -3.19 -4.72 9.22
C ILE A 50 -4.60 -5.26 9.00
N GLU A 51 -4.69 -6.52 8.57
CA GLU A 51 -5.94 -7.16 8.24
C GLU A 51 -6.13 -8.41 9.09
N ARG A 52 -7.36 -8.63 9.57
CA ARG A 52 -7.69 -9.83 10.32
C ARG A 52 -8.43 -10.80 9.40
N ILE A 53 -7.90 -12.03 9.32
CA ILE A 53 -8.50 -13.11 8.53
C ILE A 53 -8.56 -14.34 9.45
N ASP A 54 -9.77 -14.87 9.68
CA ASP A 54 -9.98 -16.09 10.50
C ASP A 54 -9.28 -16.02 11.85
N ASP A 55 -9.46 -14.87 12.56
CA ASP A 55 -8.89 -14.61 13.89
C ASP A 55 -7.37 -14.47 13.92
N ALA A 56 -6.71 -14.43 12.77
CA ALA A 56 -5.29 -14.15 12.68
C ALA A 56 -5.08 -12.77 12.04
N GLU A 57 -4.02 -12.10 12.45
CA GLU A 57 -3.68 -10.78 11.91
C GLU A 57 -2.54 -10.90 10.93
N TYR A 58 -2.63 -10.16 9.83
CA TYR A 58 -1.63 -10.12 8.76
C TYR A 58 -1.34 -8.68 8.37
N LEU A 59 -0.12 -8.42 7.92
CA LEU A 59 0.14 -7.20 7.19
C LEU A 59 -0.46 -7.36 5.80
N GLY A 60 -1.20 -6.38 5.36
CA GLY A 60 -1.78 -6.37 4.03
C GLY A 60 -1.20 -5.25 3.19
N ALA A 61 -1.10 -5.49 1.90
CA ALA A 61 -0.73 -4.45 0.94
C ALA A 61 -1.65 -4.59 -0.27
N ALA A 62 -2.01 -3.45 -0.84
CA ALA A 62 -2.86 -3.41 -2.02
C ALA A 62 -2.35 -2.34 -2.97
N VAL A 63 -2.52 -2.58 -4.27
CA VAL A 63 -2.17 -1.59 -5.29
C VAL A 63 -3.31 -1.47 -6.28
N TRP A 64 -3.50 -0.27 -6.82
CA TRP A 64 -4.51 0.00 -7.85
C TRP A 64 -4.07 1.23 -8.63
N SER A 65 -4.73 1.46 -9.77
CA SER A 65 -4.38 2.59 -10.65
C SER A 65 -5.49 3.63 -10.68
N GLY A 66 -5.10 4.86 -11.05
CA GLY A 66 -6.04 5.94 -11.33
C GLY A 66 -6.24 6.87 -10.15
N LEU A 67 -7.18 7.80 -10.33
CA LEU A 67 -7.47 8.82 -9.31
C LEU A 67 -8.65 8.38 -8.45
N ARG A 68 -8.56 7.16 -7.89
CA ARG A 68 -9.61 6.59 -7.05
C ARG A 68 -9.04 6.27 -5.68
N SER A 69 -9.88 6.39 -4.65
CA SER A 69 -9.49 5.96 -3.31
C SER A 69 -9.55 4.45 -3.20
N PHE A 70 -8.90 3.90 -2.19
CA PHE A 70 -8.91 2.48 -1.89
C PHE A 70 -10.35 1.95 -1.78
N SER A 71 -11.20 2.66 -1.05
CA SER A 71 -12.58 2.22 -0.81
C SER A 71 -13.46 2.35 -2.04
N SER A 72 -13.08 3.17 -3.02
CA SER A 72 -13.85 3.36 -4.25
C SER A 72 -13.45 2.39 -5.35
N CYS A 73 -12.32 1.71 -5.20
CA CYS A 73 -11.82 0.81 -6.23
C CYS A 73 -12.48 -0.55 -6.12
N PRO A 74 -13.05 -1.09 -7.21
CA PRO A 74 -13.64 -2.43 -7.18
C PRO A 74 -12.58 -3.48 -6.80
N GLU A 75 -13.00 -4.51 -6.09
CA GLU A 75 -12.10 -5.56 -5.61
C GLU A 75 -11.33 -6.23 -6.76
N GLU A 76 -11.98 -6.44 -7.90
CA GLU A 76 -11.34 -7.09 -9.05
C GLU A 76 -10.24 -6.22 -9.70
N GLU A 77 -10.18 -4.94 -9.36
CA GLU A 77 -9.14 -4.04 -9.86
C GLU A 77 -8.04 -3.80 -8.84
N LEU A 78 -8.18 -4.38 -7.65
CA LEU A 78 -7.14 -4.33 -6.62
C LEU A 78 -6.24 -5.55 -6.74
N THR A 79 -4.92 -5.34 -6.60
CA THR A 79 -3.99 -6.44 -6.43
C THR A 79 -3.57 -6.41 -4.97
N ARG A 80 -3.82 -7.50 -4.25
CA ARG A 80 -3.56 -7.59 -2.81
C ARG A 80 -2.58 -8.70 -2.51
N GLU A 81 -1.87 -8.54 -1.39
CA GLU A 81 -1.00 -9.57 -0.84
C GLU A 81 -1.00 -9.47 0.68
N THR A 82 -0.78 -10.58 1.35
CA THR A 82 -0.67 -10.62 2.80
C THR A 82 0.70 -11.14 3.21
N PHE A 83 1.16 -10.70 4.38
CA PHE A 83 2.47 -11.00 4.92
C PHE A 83 2.32 -11.25 6.42
N ASN A 84 3.30 -11.91 7.04
CA ASN A 84 3.26 -12.10 8.48
C ASN A 84 3.18 -10.75 9.21
N CYS A 85 2.38 -10.69 10.26
CA CYS A 85 2.18 -9.46 11.00
C CYS A 85 3.31 -9.26 12.01
N GLU A 86 4.45 -8.82 11.50
CA GLU A 86 5.65 -8.60 12.30
C GLU A 86 6.51 -7.52 11.62
N GLU A 87 7.35 -6.87 12.41
CA GLU A 87 8.18 -5.78 11.92
C GLU A 87 9.09 -6.22 10.78
N GLU A 88 9.61 -7.43 10.86
CA GLU A 88 10.55 -7.98 9.87
C GLU A 88 9.91 -8.14 8.49
N SER A 89 8.59 -8.14 8.40
CA SER A 89 7.89 -8.25 7.13
C SER A 89 7.87 -6.93 6.35
N LEU A 90 8.08 -5.79 7.01
CA LEU A 90 7.99 -4.49 6.34
C LEU A 90 8.94 -4.34 5.15
N PRO A 91 10.21 -4.76 5.23
CA PRO A 91 11.06 -4.71 4.04
C PRO A 91 10.54 -5.58 2.89
N VAL A 92 9.90 -6.70 3.21
CA VAL A 92 9.30 -7.59 2.21
C VAL A 92 8.10 -6.91 1.56
N VAL A 93 7.26 -6.24 2.36
CA VAL A 93 6.13 -5.45 1.86
C VAL A 93 6.64 -4.37 0.91
N ARG A 94 7.67 -3.63 1.31
CA ARG A 94 8.25 -2.58 0.47
C ARG A 94 8.76 -3.13 -0.86
N ALA A 95 9.46 -4.27 -0.82
CA ALA A 95 9.97 -4.89 -2.04
C ALA A 95 8.84 -5.30 -2.98
N TRP A 96 7.76 -5.85 -2.43
CA TRP A 96 6.60 -6.23 -3.22
C TRP A 96 5.94 -5.01 -3.87
N LEU A 97 5.77 -3.94 -3.09
CA LEU A 97 5.17 -2.70 -3.59
C LEU A 97 6.02 -2.08 -4.70
N CYS A 98 7.33 -2.02 -4.50
CA CYS A 98 8.23 -1.46 -5.51
C CYS A 98 8.22 -2.29 -6.79
N ALA A 99 8.16 -3.62 -6.68
CA ALA A 99 8.06 -4.48 -7.86
C ALA A 99 6.75 -4.25 -8.62
N ARG A 100 5.64 -4.07 -7.89
CA ARG A 100 4.35 -3.77 -8.52
C ARG A 100 4.37 -2.41 -9.21
N ARG A 101 4.97 -1.40 -8.57
CA ARG A 101 5.11 -0.08 -9.17
C ARG A 101 5.92 -0.14 -10.45
N ASP A 102 7.07 -0.80 -10.41
CA ASP A 102 7.95 -0.87 -11.56
C ASP A 102 7.28 -1.59 -12.74
N ALA A 103 6.57 -2.67 -12.46
CA ALA A 103 5.80 -3.38 -13.48
C ALA A 103 4.69 -2.51 -14.07
N PHE A 104 4.02 -1.73 -13.22
CA PHE A 104 2.94 -0.85 -13.65
C PHE A 104 3.43 0.21 -14.63
N PHE A 105 4.53 0.88 -14.30
CA PHE A 105 5.05 1.95 -15.15
C PHE A 105 5.83 1.42 -16.36
N ALA A 106 6.26 0.17 -16.34
CA ALA A 106 6.92 -0.44 -17.49
C ALA A 106 5.94 -0.92 -18.57
N ALA A 107 4.68 -1.10 -18.20
CA ALA A 107 3.66 -1.63 -19.11
C ALA A 107 3.21 -0.61 -20.16
#